data_5e075337892beb6f963e2166db6167d7
#
_entry.id   5e075337892beb6f963e2166db6167d7
#
_cell.length_a   1.000
_cell.length_b   1.000
_cell.length_c   1.000
_cell.angle_alpha   90.00
_cell.angle_beta   90.00
_cell.angle_gamma   90.00
#
_symmetry.space_group_name_H-M   'P 1'
#
loop_
_entity.id
_entity.type
_entity.pdbx_description
1 polymer ?
#
loop_
_entity_poly.entity_id
_entity_poly.type
_entity_poly.pdbx_seq_one_letter_code
_entity_poly.pdbx_strand_id
1 'polypeptide(L)'
;MPVWVKPNRKVDVLEVMDFMRDHLEGTELDMSKDPGAGPYECPYRWRPMSFEVDGKEYVHERATATQQTGFTFVSQSRSWLPDAVGGILWFGVDDAASTVYFPMYSCSTRVPHAYAVGNGSMMEFTDQAAFWVFNQVTNFAYTRYNAIHPEIREKQKALESQYKTFVEGIDSGAKALFDKDRAAAIEFLTDFSCNTGNHLVDTWRDFYGY
;
A
#
# COMPACT_ATOMS: atom_id res chain seq x y z
N MET A 1 -18.38 4.37 19.36
CA MET A 1 -18.72 4.13 17.93
C MET A 1 -19.23 2.70 17.76
N PRO A 2 -20.18 2.43 16.85
CA PRO A 2 -20.56 1.05 16.55
C PRO A 2 -19.39 0.29 15.91
N VAL A 3 -19.25 -0.99 16.24
CA VAL A 3 -18.21 -1.87 15.64
C VAL A 3 -18.50 -2.17 14.17
N TRP A 4 -19.78 -2.14 13.79
CA TRP A 4 -20.23 -2.40 12.44
C TRP A 4 -21.02 -1.21 11.90
N VAL A 5 -20.64 -0.77 10.71
CA VAL A 5 -21.33 0.29 9.98
C VAL A 5 -21.82 -0.25 8.65
N LYS A 6 -23.11 -0.08 8.37
CA LYS A 6 -23.65 -0.40 7.04
C LYS A 6 -23.27 0.72 6.08
N PRO A 7 -22.49 0.46 5.03
CA PRO A 7 -22.16 1.49 4.05
C PRO A 7 -23.42 1.91 3.27
N ASN A 8 -23.49 3.15 2.87
CA ASN A 8 -24.56 3.70 2.05
C ASN A 8 -24.39 3.40 0.54
N ARG A 9 -23.23 2.93 0.13
CA ARG A 9 -22.90 2.51 -1.24
C ARG A 9 -21.84 1.39 -1.21
N LYS A 10 -21.65 0.74 -2.36
CA LYS A 10 -20.56 -0.20 -2.53
C LYS A 10 -19.21 0.56 -2.53
N VAL A 11 -18.21 -0.06 -1.95
CA VAL A 11 -16.84 0.43 -1.88
C VAL A 11 -15.99 -0.41 -2.84
N ASP A 12 -15.13 0.23 -3.62
CA ASP A 12 -14.20 -0.46 -4.48
C ASP A 12 -12.81 -0.63 -3.83
N VAL A 13 -11.93 -1.38 -4.48
CA VAL A 13 -10.62 -1.71 -3.92
C VAL A 13 -9.72 -0.47 -3.76
N LEU A 14 -9.79 0.50 -4.67
CA LEU A 14 -8.98 1.73 -4.58
C LEU A 14 -9.42 2.59 -3.39
N GLU A 15 -10.73 2.64 -3.12
CA GLU A 15 -11.25 3.34 -1.94
C GLU A 15 -10.79 2.67 -0.64
N VAL A 16 -10.71 1.33 -0.60
CA VAL A 16 -10.16 0.61 0.58
C VAL A 16 -8.69 0.92 0.76
N MET A 17 -7.90 1.01 -0.33
CA MET A 17 -6.51 1.45 -0.26
C MET A 17 -6.40 2.87 0.32
N ASP A 18 -7.30 3.77 -0.07
CA ASP A 18 -7.33 5.13 0.48
C ASP A 18 -7.69 5.15 1.97
N PHE A 19 -8.59 4.27 2.45
CA PHE A 19 -8.87 4.14 3.88
C PHE A 19 -7.65 3.69 4.69
N MET A 20 -6.77 2.86 4.09
CA MET A 20 -5.52 2.45 4.74
C MET A 20 -4.50 3.58 4.87
N ARG A 21 -4.69 4.68 4.16
CA ARG A 21 -3.80 5.86 4.12
C ARG A 21 -4.28 7.02 4.97
N ASP A 22 -5.42 6.87 5.64
CA ASP A 22 -6.11 7.93 6.35
C ASP A 22 -5.32 8.44 7.58
N HIS A 23 -5.18 9.75 7.66
CA HIS A 23 -4.62 10.48 8.79
C HIS A 23 -5.64 11.44 9.39
N LEU A 24 -6.93 11.11 9.26
CA LEU A 24 -8.06 11.88 9.76
C LEU A 24 -8.21 13.25 9.06
N GLU A 25 -7.70 13.37 7.84
CA GLU A 25 -7.73 14.61 7.06
C GLU A 25 -9.16 15.14 6.90
N GLY A 26 -9.31 16.44 7.06
CA GLY A 26 -10.61 17.14 6.95
C GLY A 26 -11.54 16.94 8.14
N THR A 27 -11.09 16.31 9.21
CA THR A 27 -11.82 16.17 10.49
C THR A 27 -11.26 17.10 11.56
N GLU A 28 -11.91 17.15 12.74
CA GLU A 28 -11.38 17.87 13.90
C GLU A 28 -10.06 17.28 14.44
N LEU A 29 -9.73 16.04 14.04
CA LEU A 29 -8.54 15.31 14.44
C LEU A 29 -7.47 15.28 13.33
N ASP A 30 -7.56 16.15 12.34
CA ASP A 30 -6.63 16.22 11.20
C ASP A 30 -5.18 16.40 11.67
N MET A 31 -4.40 15.33 11.56
CA MET A 31 -3.03 15.27 12.05
C MET A 31 -2.05 16.11 11.22
N SER A 32 -2.46 16.63 10.06
CA SER A 32 -1.66 17.52 9.24
C SER A 32 -1.79 19.01 9.66
N LYS A 33 -2.78 19.34 10.50
CA LYS A 33 -3.15 20.73 10.85
C LYS A 33 -2.82 21.11 12.29
N ASP A 34 -2.50 20.16 13.14
CA ASP A 34 -2.16 20.43 14.53
C ASP A 34 -0.70 20.96 14.68
N PRO A 35 -0.33 21.52 15.85
CA PRO A 35 1.03 22.00 16.08
C PRO A 35 2.12 20.93 15.90
N GLY A 36 1.80 19.66 16.10
CA GLY A 36 2.72 18.54 15.94
C GLY A 36 3.09 18.24 14.48
N ALA A 37 2.31 18.73 13.52
CA ALA A 37 2.59 18.57 12.09
C ALA A 37 3.76 19.45 11.62
N GLY A 38 4.08 20.50 12.34
CA GLY A 38 5.12 21.43 11.99
C GLY A 38 4.87 22.22 10.71
N PRO A 39 5.88 22.95 10.20
CA PRO A 39 5.73 23.84 9.05
C PRO A 39 5.48 23.11 7.72
N TYR A 40 5.74 21.83 7.67
CA TYR A 40 5.55 21.00 6.47
C TYR A 40 4.32 20.10 6.53
N GLU A 41 3.42 20.33 7.49
CA GLU A 41 2.15 19.61 7.60
C GLU A 41 2.30 18.08 7.64
N CYS A 42 3.38 17.57 8.27
CA CYS A 42 3.63 16.14 8.35
C CYS A 42 2.67 15.48 9.35
N PRO A 43 1.81 14.53 8.92
CA PRO A 43 0.79 13.95 9.80
C PRO A 43 1.34 12.93 10.79
N TYR A 44 2.62 12.59 10.67
CA TYR A 44 3.25 11.58 11.48
C TYR A 44 3.75 12.10 12.81
N ARG A 45 3.68 11.25 13.83
CA ARG A 45 4.25 11.48 15.16
C ARG A 45 5.29 10.42 15.43
N TRP A 46 6.41 10.84 16.00
CA TRP A 46 7.50 9.93 16.35
C TRP A 46 7.02 8.74 17.19
N ARG A 47 6.16 8.99 18.16
CA ARG A 47 5.47 7.99 18.98
C ARG A 47 4.13 8.51 19.43
N PRO A 48 3.15 7.64 19.71
CA PRO A 48 2.04 8.03 20.58
C PRO A 48 2.64 8.48 21.92
N MET A 49 2.42 9.73 22.28
CA MET A 49 2.87 10.27 23.56
C MET A 49 1.68 10.41 24.47
N SER A 50 1.82 10.02 25.73
CA SER A 50 0.93 10.46 26.80
C SER A 50 1.53 11.67 27.50
N PHE A 51 0.69 12.57 27.92
CA PHE A 51 1.05 13.77 28.68
C PHE A 51 -0.09 14.15 29.61
N GLU A 52 0.23 14.86 30.69
CA GLU A 52 -0.74 15.29 31.70
C GLU A 52 -0.94 16.80 31.62
N VAL A 53 -2.22 17.23 31.68
CA VAL A 53 -2.62 18.61 31.80
C VAL A 53 -3.69 18.70 32.89
N ASP A 54 -3.46 19.51 33.91
CA ASP A 54 -4.38 19.73 35.03
C ASP A 54 -4.86 18.41 35.70
N GLY A 55 -3.96 17.46 35.90
CA GLY A 55 -4.24 16.17 36.51
C GLY A 55 -5.03 15.19 35.64
N LYS A 56 -5.16 15.46 34.32
CA LYS A 56 -5.79 14.59 33.35
C LYS A 56 -4.76 14.09 32.35
N GLU A 57 -4.75 12.79 32.13
CA GLU A 57 -3.90 12.16 31.10
C GLU A 57 -4.53 12.30 29.72
N TYR A 58 -3.71 12.68 28.75
CA TYR A 58 -4.04 12.79 27.33
C TYR A 58 -3.06 11.93 26.54
N VAL A 59 -3.53 11.41 25.39
CA VAL A 59 -2.68 10.69 24.45
C VAL A 59 -2.86 11.27 23.04
N HIS A 60 -1.84 11.19 22.22
CA HIS A 60 -1.95 11.53 20.82
C HIS A 60 -2.88 10.56 20.09
N GLU A 61 -3.67 11.08 19.17
CA GLU A 61 -4.43 10.26 18.23
C GLU A 61 -3.49 9.40 17.40
N ARG A 62 -4.01 8.24 16.98
CA ARG A 62 -3.35 7.35 16.01
C ARG A 62 -4.25 7.22 14.81
N ALA A 63 -3.76 7.68 13.67
CA ALA A 63 -4.38 7.47 12.39
C ALA A 63 -4.31 6.00 11.95
N THR A 64 -5.02 5.65 10.89
CA THR A 64 -4.92 4.32 10.26
C THR A 64 -3.53 4.12 9.67
N ALA A 65 -3.01 5.12 8.94
CA ALA A 65 -1.65 5.10 8.43
C ALA A 65 -0.65 5.59 9.48
N THR A 66 0.44 4.88 9.65
CA THR A 66 1.54 5.27 10.54
C THR A 66 2.89 4.96 9.89
N GLN A 67 3.90 5.78 10.21
CA GLN A 67 5.27 5.59 9.70
C GLN A 67 5.94 4.30 10.19
N GLN A 68 5.42 3.65 11.21
CA GLN A 68 5.93 2.36 11.70
C GLN A 68 5.43 1.16 10.89
N THR A 69 4.58 1.39 9.89
CA THR A 69 4.07 0.33 9.04
C THR A 69 5.20 -0.30 8.24
N GLY A 70 5.40 -1.59 8.36
CA GLY A 70 6.40 -2.33 7.57
C GLY A 70 5.83 -2.87 6.26
N PHE A 71 4.55 -3.22 6.27
CA PHE A 71 3.78 -3.63 5.08
C PHE A 71 2.29 -3.41 5.33
N THR A 72 1.54 -3.32 4.25
CA THR A 72 0.08 -3.19 4.28
C THR A 72 -0.52 -3.96 3.11
N PHE A 73 -1.76 -4.39 3.26
CA PHE A 73 -2.44 -5.08 2.17
C PHE A 73 -3.96 -4.90 2.21
N VAL A 74 -4.57 -5.05 1.04
CA VAL A 74 -6.00 -5.18 0.87
C VAL A 74 -6.30 -6.53 0.23
N SER A 75 -7.07 -7.36 0.91
CA SER A 75 -7.52 -8.67 0.40
C SER A 75 -8.82 -8.51 -0.38
N GLN A 76 -8.83 -9.01 -1.61
CA GLN A 76 -10.00 -9.00 -2.49
C GLN A 76 -10.37 -10.42 -2.88
N SER A 77 -11.56 -10.87 -2.48
CA SER A 77 -12.11 -12.17 -2.81
C SER A 77 -13.28 -12.01 -3.79
N ARG A 78 -13.25 -12.73 -4.91
CA ARG A 78 -14.22 -12.63 -6.00
C ARG A 78 -14.79 -14.03 -6.30
N SER A 79 -15.83 -14.40 -5.56
CA SER A 79 -16.44 -15.75 -5.58
C SER A 79 -17.07 -16.16 -6.92
N TRP A 80 -17.20 -15.22 -7.87
CA TRP A 80 -17.72 -15.48 -9.21
C TRP A 80 -16.64 -15.91 -10.23
N LEU A 81 -15.39 -15.97 -9.79
CA LEU A 81 -14.24 -16.43 -10.58
C LEU A 81 -13.75 -17.79 -10.07
N PRO A 82 -13.02 -18.57 -10.88
CA PRO A 82 -12.34 -19.77 -10.40
C PRO A 82 -11.43 -19.46 -9.22
N ASP A 83 -11.27 -20.38 -8.28
CA ASP A 83 -10.51 -20.19 -7.02
C ASP A 83 -9.10 -19.62 -7.25
N ALA A 84 -8.39 -20.11 -8.28
CA ALA A 84 -7.05 -19.61 -8.61
C ALA A 84 -7.05 -18.15 -9.11
N VAL A 85 -8.16 -17.68 -9.70
CA VAL A 85 -8.29 -16.32 -10.26
C VAL A 85 -8.95 -15.38 -9.27
N GLY A 86 -9.82 -15.89 -8.42
CA GLY A 86 -10.74 -15.10 -7.59
C GLY A 86 -10.10 -14.33 -6.44
N GLY A 87 -8.90 -14.72 -5.99
CA GLY A 87 -8.21 -14.11 -4.86
C GLY A 87 -7.07 -13.20 -5.29
N ILE A 88 -7.08 -11.94 -4.85
CA ILE A 88 -5.97 -11.01 -4.99
C ILE A 88 -5.60 -10.45 -3.62
N LEU A 89 -4.31 -10.41 -3.34
CA LEU A 89 -3.70 -9.63 -2.29
C LEU A 89 -3.08 -8.39 -2.93
N TRP A 90 -3.68 -7.24 -2.75
CA TRP A 90 -3.10 -5.96 -3.10
C TRP A 90 -2.07 -5.61 -2.03
N PHE A 91 -0.80 -5.69 -2.35
CA PHE A 91 0.28 -5.67 -1.38
C PHE A 91 1.16 -4.44 -1.54
N GLY A 92 1.54 -3.84 -0.43
CA GLY A 92 2.48 -2.72 -0.36
C GLY A 92 3.43 -2.88 0.82
N VAL A 93 4.60 -2.30 0.71
CA VAL A 93 5.64 -2.29 1.76
C VAL A 93 5.90 -0.88 2.25
N ASP A 94 6.44 -0.76 3.46
CA ASP A 94 6.74 0.49 4.12
C ASP A 94 5.47 1.25 4.53
N ASP A 95 5.53 2.53 4.74
CA ASP A 95 4.44 3.41 5.16
C ASP A 95 3.20 3.32 4.26
N ALA A 96 2.06 3.03 4.85
CA ALA A 96 0.80 2.86 4.13
C ALA A 96 0.39 4.07 3.28
N ALA A 97 0.69 5.30 3.73
CA ALA A 97 0.35 6.51 2.98
C ALA A 97 1.24 6.73 1.75
N SER A 98 2.47 6.23 1.78
CA SER A 98 3.46 6.43 0.70
C SER A 98 3.64 5.22 -0.20
N THR A 99 3.15 4.03 0.19
CA THR A 99 3.28 2.80 -0.59
C THR A 99 2.34 2.76 -1.80
N VAL A 100 2.68 1.95 -2.79
CA VAL A 100 1.81 1.57 -3.92
C VAL A 100 1.38 0.12 -3.74
N TYR A 101 0.09 -0.13 -3.81
CA TYR A 101 -0.46 -1.48 -3.79
C TYR A 101 -0.40 -2.09 -5.19
N PHE A 102 0.27 -3.23 -5.32
CA PHE A 102 0.26 -3.99 -6.55
C PHE A 102 -0.47 -5.32 -6.38
N PRO A 103 -1.08 -5.88 -7.45
CA PRO A 103 -1.88 -7.09 -7.33
C PRO A 103 -1.01 -8.35 -7.32
N MET A 104 -1.10 -9.13 -6.24
CA MET A 104 -0.59 -10.49 -6.14
C MET A 104 -1.76 -11.47 -6.10
N TYR A 105 -1.84 -12.36 -7.09
CA TYR A 105 -2.84 -13.42 -7.07
C TYR A 105 -2.52 -14.45 -5.98
N SER A 106 -3.55 -14.84 -5.21
CA SER A 106 -3.38 -15.75 -4.06
C SER A 106 -2.90 -17.14 -4.44
N CYS A 107 -3.03 -17.53 -5.71
CA CYS A 107 -2.52 -18.79 -6.24
C CYS A 107 -1.04 -18.75 -6.63
N SER A 108 -0.37 -17.60 -6.55
CA SER A 108 1.02 -17.44 -6.98
C SER A 108 1.95 -18.41 -6.27
N THR A 109 2.78 -19.10 -7.03
CA THR A 109 3.76 -20.08 -6.55
C THR A 109 5.13 -19.46 -6.25
N ARG A 110 5.33 -18.21 -6.65
CA ARG A 110 6.53 -17.40 -6.42
C ARG A 110 6.12 -15.99 -5.99
N VAL A 111 7.06 -15.27 -5.41
CA VAL A 111 6.93 -13.83 -5.11
C VAL A 111 7.93 -13.04 -5.97
N PRO A 112 7.68 -11.73 -6.21
CA PRO A 112 8.66 -10.90 -6.90
C PRO A 112 9.99 -10.90 -6.15
N HIS A 113 11.12 -10.90 -6.87
CA HIS A 113 12.45 -11.00 -6.27
C HIS A 113 12.69 -9.95 -5.17
N ALA A 114 12.30 -8.70 -5.44
CA ALA A 114 12.49 -7.60 -4.48
C ALA A 114 11.69 -7.74 -3.17
N TYR A 115 10.69 -8.64 -3.14
CA TYR A 115 9.86 -8.94 -1.95
C TYR A 115 10.20 -10.29 -1.33
N ALA A 116 11.17 -11.01 -1.87
CA ALA A 116 11.52 -12.34 -1.40
C ALA A 116 12.24 -12.31 -0.05
N VAL A 117 11.93 -13.26 0.81
CA VAL A 117 12.64 -13.47 2.08
C VAL A 117 14.13 -13.74 1.79
N GLY A 118 14.99 -13.06 2.53
CA GLY A 118 16.46 -13.19 2.39
C GLY A 118 17.08 -12.23 1.37
N ASN A 119 16.28 -11.44 0.64
CA ASN A 119 16.77 -10.44 -0.32
C ASN A 119 17.10 -9.08 0.29
N GLY A 120 17.24 -8.98 1.59
CA GLY A 120 17.56 -7.73 2.27
C GLY A 120 17.80 -7.94 3.75
N SER A 121 18.35 -6.93 4.39
CA SER A 121 18.61 -6.87 5.82
C SER A 121 18.00 -5.61 6.42
N MET A 122 17.51 -5.69 7.64
CA MET A 122 17.06 -4.50 8.39
C MET A 122 18.21 -3.58 8.80
N MET A 123 19.43 -4.07 8.75
CA MET A 123 20.65 -3.36 9.22
C MET A 123 21.50 -2.81 8.09
N GLU A 124 21.16 -3.13 6.84
CA GLU A 124 21.96 -2.76 5.68
C GLU A 124 21.08 -2.37 4.51
N PHE A 125 21.30 -1.16 4.00
CA PHE A 125 20.57 -0.66 2.83
C PHE A 125 20.92 -1.46 1.59
N THR A 126 19.90 -1.76 0.79
CA THR A 126 20.04 -2.31 -0.57
C THR A 126 18.92 -1.81 -1.47
N ASP A 127 19.24 -1.45 -2.68
CA ASP A 127 18.27 -1.08 -3.72
C ASP A 127 17.58 -2.28 -4.38
N GLN A 128 17.96 -3.50 -3.97
CA GLN A 128 17.38 -4.74 -4.44
C GLN A 128 16.16 -5.19 -3.61
N ALA A 129 15.97 -4.63 -2.43
CA ALA A 129 14.85 -4.93 -1.56
C ALA A 129 13.77 -3.84 -1.65
N ALA A 130 12.54 -4.24 -1.95
CA ALA A 130 11.40 -3.33 -2.10
C ALA A 130 11.23 -2.41 -0.88
N PHE A 131 11.34 -2.94 0.34
CA PHE A 131 11.24 -2.13 1.56
C PHE A 131 12.19 -0.92 1.54
N TRP A 132 13.47 -1.11 1.21
CA TRP A 132 14.44 -0.02 1.20
C TRP A 132 14.19 1.01 0.10
N VAL A 133 13.76 0.55 -1.08
CA VAL A 133 13.41 1.44 -2.19
C VAL A 133 12.22 2.33 -1.84
N PHE A 134 11.17 1.76 -1.23
CA PHE A 134 10.02 2.54 -0.77
C PHE A 134 10.39 3.46 0.40
N ASN A 135 11.14 2.95 1.37
CA ASN A 135 11.56 3.67 2.56
C ASN A 135 12.41 4.92 2.23
N GLN A 136 13.25 4.89 1.18
CA GLN A 136 13.98 6.06 0.72
C GLN A 136 13.02 7.20 0.32
N VAL A 137 12.03 6.93 -0.52
CA VAL A 137 11.05 7.91 -0.98
C VAL A 137 10.25 8.46 0.19
N THR A 138 9.78 7.57 1.05
CA THR A 138 8.99 7.92 2.22
C THR A 138 9.74 8.81 3.20
N ASN A 139 10.95 8.43 3.58
CA ASN A 139 11.77 9.23 4.50
C ASN A 139 12.16 10.58 3.91
N PHE A 140 12.38 10.65 2.60
CA PHE A 140 12.63 11.92 1.94
C PHE A 140 11.37 12.81 2.00
N ALA A 141 10.19 12.25 1.78
CA ALA A 141 8.93 12.99 1.87
C ALA A 141 8.68 13.57 3.27
N TYR A 142 9.07 12.90 4.35
CA TYR A 142 8.91 13.41 5.71
C TYR A 142 9.65 14.73 5.96
N THR A 143 10.69 15.02 5.20
CA THR A 143 11.46 16.26 5.35
C THR A 143 10.69 17.50 4.89
N ARG A 144 9.77 17.34 3.92
CA ARG A 144 8.92 18.40 3.35
C ARG A 144 7.60 17.83 2.85
N TYR A 145 6.82 17.27 3.76
CA TYR A 145 5.67 16.42 3.45
C TYR A 145 4.66 17.09 2.52
N ASN A 146 4.23 18.32 2.82
CA ASN A 146 3.25 19.05 2.02
C ASN A 146 3.72 19.42 0.60
N ALA A 147 5.03 19.36 0.33
CA ALA A 147 5.58 19.60 -1.00
C ALA A 147 5.79 18.29 -1.79
N ILE A 148 6.26 17.23 -1.13
CA ILE A 148 6.67 15.99 -1.80
C ILE A 148 5.55 14.94 -1.84
N HIS A 149 4.79 14.78 -0.76
CA HIS A 149 3.75 13.75 -0.70
C HIS A 149 2.64 13.89 -1.77
N PRO A 150 2.22 15.08 -2.22
CA PRO A 150 1.29 15.21 -3.35
C PRO A 150 1.78 14.53 -4.64
N GLU A 151 3.08 14.60 -4.95
CA GLU A 151 3.67 13.91 -6.11
C GLU A 151 3.64 12.40 -5.95
N ILE A 152 3.93 11.90 -4.73
CA ILE A 152 3.77 10.48 -4.39
C ILE A 152 2.32 10.05 -4.63
N ARG A 153 1.34 10.83 -4.17
CA ARG A 153 -0.09 10.53 -4.35
C ARG A 153 -0.52 10.50 -5.81
N GLU A 154 -0.01 11.39 -6.63
CA GLU A 154 -0.28 11.38 -8.07
C GLU A 154 0.24 10.09 -8.71
N LYS A 155 1.49 9.72 -8.40
CA LYS A 155 2.11 8.51 -8.91
C LYS A 155 1.40 7.24 -8.44
N GLN A 156 1.00 7.18 -7.16
CA GLN A 156 0.19 6.08 -6.61
C GLN A 156 -1.11 5.89 -7.37
N LYS A 157 -1.90 6.97 -7.52
CA LYS A 157 -3.19 6.94 -8.21
C LYS A 157 -3.05 6.45 -9.65
N ALA A 158 -2.02 6.92 -10.35
CA ALA A 158 -1.76 6.50 -11.72
C ALA A 158 -1.47 5.00 -11.80
N LEU A 159 -0.54 4.50 -10.99
CA LEU A 159 -0.13 3.09 -10.99
C LEU A 159 -1.26 2.16 -10.54
N GLU A 160 -1.93 2.47 -9.43
CA GLU A 160 -3.00 1.62 -8.89
C GLU A 160 -4.23 1.57 -9.81
N SER A 161 -4.59 2.68 -10.45
CA SER A 161 -5.64 2.70 -11.47
C SER A 161 -5.26 1.86 -12.69
N GLN A 162 -4.01 1.92 -13.11
CA GLN A 162 -3.47 1.09 -14.19
C GLN A 162 -3.52 -0.39 -13.82
N TYR A 163 -3.08 -0.76 -12.63
CA TYR A 163 -3.11 -2.14 -12.14
C TYR A 163 -4.53 -2.68 -12.05
N LYS A 164 -5.49 -1.87 -11.56
CA LYS A 164 -6.90 -2.24 -11.54
C LYS A 164 -7.41 -2.58 -12.94
N THR A 165 -7.06 -1.77 -13.94
CA THR A 165 -7.42 -2.01 -15.34
C THR A 165 -6.75 -3.28 -15.88
N PHE A 166 -5.49 -3.53 -15.56
CA PHE A 166 -4.79 -4.73 -15.98
C PHE A 166 -5.42 -6.00 -15.42
N VAL A 167 -5.83 -5.99 -14.15
CA VAL A 167 -6.46 -7.13 -13.49
C VAL A 167 -7.70 -7.60 -14.27
N GLU A 168 -8.51 -6.71 -14.83
CA GLU A 168 -9.69 -7.09 -15.62
C GLU A 168 -9.33 -7.93 -16.86
N GLY A 169 -8.29 -7.53 -17.58
CA GLY A 169 -7.79 -8.26 -18.74
C GLY A 169 -7.11 -9.59 -18.37
N ILE A 170 -6.31 -9.55 -17.29
CA ILE A 170 -5.63 -10.74 -16.75
C ILE A 170 -6.62 -11.78 -16.25
N ASP A 171 -7.66 -11.38 -15.53
CA ASP A 171 -8.72 -12.27 -15.08
C ASP A 171 -9.39 -13.01 -16.25
N SER A 172 -9.69 -12.27 -17.31
CA SER A 172 -10.32 -12.84 -18.52
C SER A 172 -9.42 -13.88 -19.20
N GLY A 173 -8.13 -13.56 -19.35
CA GLY A 173 -7.14 -14.46 -19.91
C GLY A 173 -6.89 -15.69 -19.04
N ALA A 174 -6.73 -15.48 -17.74
CA ALA A 174 -6.51 -16.55 -16.77
C ALA A 174 -7.70 -17.50 -16.68
N LYS A 175 -8.94 -16.99 -16.70
CA LYS A 175 -10.16 -17.81 -16.70
C LYS A 175 -10.21 -18.70 -17.96
N ALA A 176 -9.99 -18.12 -19.13
CA ALA A 176 -9.98 -18.88 -20.38
C ALA A 176 -8.88 -19.95 -20.42
N LEU A 177 -7.75 -19.71 -19.77
CA LEU A 177 -6.66 -20.66 -19.64
C LEU A 177 -6.99 -21.72 -18.58
N PHE A 178 -7.59 -21.35 -17.46
CA PHE A 178 -7.95 -22.24 -16.37
C PHE A 178 -8.89 -23.36 -16.81
N ASP A 179 -9.85 -23.05 -17.70
CA ASP A 179 -10.77 -24.03 -18.27
C ASP A 179 -10.08 -25.10 -19.13
N LYS A 180 -8.85 -24.83 -19.62
CA LYS A 180 -8.06 -25.73 -20.48
C LYS A 180 -6.92 -26.37 -19.72
N ASP A 181 -6.18 -25.59 -18.95
CA ASP A 181 -5.00 -25.98 -18.20
C ASP A 181 -4.86 -25.13 -16.94
N ARG A 182 -5.25 -25.73 -15.82
CA ARG A 182 -5.18 -25.06 -14.51
C ARG A 182 -3.74 -24.68 -14.11
N ALA A 183 -2.77 -25.51 -14.41
CA ALA A 183 -1.38 -25.27 -14.04
C ALA A 183 -0.81 -24.08 -14.82
N ALA A 184 -1.09 -24.02 -16.13
CA ALA A 184 -0.71 -22.89 -16.96
C ALA A 184 -1.40 -21.58 -16.54
N ALA A 185 -2.65 -21.64 -16.08
CA ALA A 185 -3.34 -20.45 -15.55
C ALA A 185 -2.68 -19.93 -14.27
N ILE A 186 -2.29 -20.81 -13.35
CA ILE A 186 -1.57 -20.43 -12.12
C ILE A 186 -0.20 -19.83 -12.45
N GLU A 187 0.52 -20.40 -13.39
CA GLU A 187 1.82 -19.88 -13.83
C GLU A 187 1.68 -18.49 -14.47
N PHE A 188 0.69 -18.31 -15.35
CA PHE A 188 0.37 -17.02 -15.96
C PHE A 188 0.07 -15.92 -14.91
N LEU A 189 -0.73 -16.26 -13.88
CA LEU A 189 -1.06 -15.33 -12.78
C LEU A 189 0.16 -15.06 -11.87
N THR A 190 1.01 -16.07 -11.68
CA THR A 190 2.27 -15.96 -10.95
C THR A 190 3.24 -15.01 -11.67
N ASP A 191 3.41 -15.19 -12.96
CA ASP A 191 4.27 -14.34 -13.80
C ASP A 191 3.77 -12.89 -13.82
N PHE A 192 2.47 -12.68 -13.98
CA PHE A 192 1.90 -11.34 -13.91
C PHE A 192 2.19 -10.68 -12.55
N SER A 193 1.94 -11.38 -11.44
CA SER A 193 2.18 -10.86 -10.09
C SER A 193 3.65 -10.51 -9.87
N CYS A 194 4.56 -11.41 -10.27
CA CYS A 194 6.00 -11.21 -10.12
C CYS A 194 6.53 -10.07 -10.98
N ASN A 195 6.13 -10.02 -12.24
CA ASN A 195 6.58 -8.99 -13.18
C ASN A 195 6.06 -7.60 -12.76
N THR A 196 4.79 -7.52 -12.31
CA THR A 196 4.20 -6.27 -11.83
C THR A 196 4.93 -5.76 -10.59
N GLY A 197 5.20 -6.63 -9.61
CA GLY A 197 5.91 -6.25 -8.39
C GLY A 197 7.36 -5.81 -8.67
N ASN A 198 8.09 -6.52 -9.52
CA ASN A 198 9.46 -6.14 -9.89
C ASN A 198 9.50 -4.82 -10.65
N HIS A 199 8.61 -4.64 -11.64
CA HIS A 199 8.51 -3.39 -12.39
C HIS A 199 8.11 -2.20 -11.51
N LEU A 200 7.26 -2.42 -10.50
CA LEU A 200 6.91 -1.38 -9.53
C LEU A 200 8.15 -0.91 -8.76
N VAL A 201 9.00 -1.84 -8.30
CA VAL A 201 10.22 -1.48 -7.56
C VAL A 201 11.19 -0.68 -8.44
N ASP A 202 11.37 -1.07 -9.71
CA ASP A 202 12.19 -0.31 -10.65
C ASP A 202 11.61 1.09 -10.88
N THR A 203 10.30 1.19 -11.10
CA THR A 203 9.59 2.47 -11.27
C THR A 203 9.75 3.37 -10.04
N TRP A 204 9.72 2.80 -8.83
CA TRP A 204 9.82 3.56 -7.59
C TRP A 204 11.26 3.99 -7.29
N ARG A 205 12.23 3.18 -7.69
CA ARG A 205 13.66 3.55 -7.64
C ARG A 205 13.95 4.73 -8.57
N ASP A 206 13.44 4.68 -9.80
CA ASP A 206 13.59 5.78 -10.77
C ASP A 206 12.89 7.05 -10.28
N PHE A 207 11.74 6.92 -9.63
CA PHE A 207 11.00 8.04 -9.06
C PHE A 207 11.78 8.76 -7.93
N TYR A 208 12.56 8.04 -7.14
CA TYR A 208 13.44 8.68 -6.14
C TYR A 208 14.55 9.52 -6.78
N GLY A 209 15.04 9.13 -7.95
CA GLY A 209 16.10 9.84 -8.69
C GLY A 209 15.62 11.10 -9.43
N TYR A 210 14.30 11.32 -9.49
CA TYR A 210 13.67 12.45 -10.17
C TYR A 210 13.62 13.67 -9.23
#